data_61d07845c109b4071bbca84a1d267d16
#
_entry.id   61d07845c109b4071bbca84a1d267d16
#
_cell.length_a   1.000
_cell.length_b   1.000
_cell.length_c   1.000
_cell.angle_alpha   90.00
_cell.angle_beta   90.00
_cell.angle_gamma   90.00
#
_symmetry.space_group_name_H-M   'P 1'
#
loop_
_entity.id
_entity.type
_entity.pdbx_description
1 polymer ?
#
loop_
_entity_poly.entity_id
_entity_poly.type
_entity_poly.pdbx_seq_one_letter_code
_entity_poly.pdbx_strand_id
1 'polypeptide(L)'
;MITAKNIKKQYNGQEVLRGIDLKIDKNEFVVILGASGSGKSTLLNILSGLEKSDSGEVVYDNESISDYSEKQLTKFRKDKIGFVFQQYYLLNNLTVEQNVKVGANLANNKEYVDIIKELGLEDRLSKYPNELSGGEQQRVSIARALAKKPTVLFLDEPTGALDEETGRKILEYLLKLNAKSNFTMIMVTHNENIAELANKIIHVGSGRVTSIEENRTPKSVEEIGW
;
A
#
# COMPACT_ATOMS: atom_id res chain seq x y z
N MET A 1 -1.76 -11.84 10.00
CA MET A 1 -0.31 -12.10 9.92
C MET A 1 0.05 -12.50 8.50
N ILE A 2 1.11 -11.90 7.94
CA ILE A 2 1.61 -12.22 6.60
C ILE A 2 3.02 -12.78 6.76
N THR A 3 3.29 -13.90 6.11
CA THR A 3 4.64 -14.49 6.11
C THR A 3 5.05 -14.74 4.66
N ALA A 4 6.23 -14.31 4.28
CA ALA A 4 6.88 -14.66 3.03
C ALA A 4 8.06 -15.57 3.32
N LYS A 5 8.20 -16.66 2.58
CA LYS A 5 9.27 -17.63 2.75
C LYS A 5 9.97 -17.87 1.42
N ASN A 6 11.27 -17.57 1.37
CA ASN A 6 12.16 -17.79 0.25
C ASN A 6 11.61 -17.30 -1.09
N ILE A 7 10.99 -16.10 -1.10
CA ILE A 7 10.39 -15.53 -2.31
C ILE A 7 11.48 -15.18 -3.32
N LYS A 8 11.35 -15.74 -4.52
CA LYS A 8 12.21 -15.43 -5.66
C LYS A 8 11.40 -14.95 -6.85
N LYS A 9 11.97 -14.02 -7.60
CA LYS A 9 11.37 -13.48 -8.82
C LYS A 9 12.43 -13.07 -9.81
N GLN A 10 12.23 -13.41 -11.07
CA GLN A 10 13.08 -12.98 -12.18
C GLN A 10 12.24 -12.43 -13.34
N TYR A 11 12.83 -11.53 -14.11
CA TYR A 11 12.28 -11.03 -15.36
C TYR A 11 13.36 -11.14 -16.43
N ASN A 12 13.03 -11.77 -17.54
CA ASN A 12 13.97 -11.93 -18.68
C ASN A 12 15.35 -12.49 -18.26
N GLY A 13 15.39 -13.43 -17.33
CA GLY A 13 16.62 -14.01 -16.82
C GLY A 13 17.36 -13.20 -15.74
N GLN A 14 16.90 -12.00 -15.42
CA GLN A 14 17.45 -11.18 -14.35
C GLN A 14 16.71 -11.42 -13.03
N GLU A 15 17.42 -11.90 -12.01
CA GLU A 15 16.85 -12.05 -10.66
C GLU A 15 16.61 -10.69 -10.01
N VAL A 16 15.37 -10.43 -9.64
CA VAL A 16 14.93 -9.22 -8.93
C VAL A 16 14.73 -9.50 -7.44
N LEU A 17 14.15 -10.65 -7.09
CA LEU A 17 14.08 -11.12 -5.71
C LEU A 17 14.84 -12.44 -5.57
N ARG A 18 15.67 -12.54 -4.52
CA ARG A 18 16.69 -13.58 -4.38
C ARG A 18 16.54 -14.37 -3.06
N GLY A 19 15.31 -14.75 -2.73
CA GLY A 19 15.00 -15.45 -1.49
C GLY A 19 14.71 -14.46 -0.36
N ILE A 20 13.51 -13.85 -0.40
CA ILE A 20 13.02 -12.96 0.65
C ILE A 20 12.30 -13.78 1.70
N ASP A 21 12.72 -13.62 2.95
CA ASP A 21 12.04 -14.10 4.13
C ASP A 21 11.64 -12.92 5.00
N LEU A 22 10.35 -12.83 5.34
CA LEU A 22 9.83 -11.79 6.23
C LEU A 22 8.53 -12.22 6.91
N LYS A 23 8.24 -11.54 8.02
CA LYS A 23 6.99 -11.70 8.77
C LYS A 23 6.44 -10.33 9.13
N ILE A 24 5.14 -10.13 8.88
CA ILE A 24 4.39 -8.92 9.21
C ILE A 24 3.22 -9.34 10.10
N ASP A 25 3.11 -8.73 11.26
CA ASP A 25 2.01 -9.03 12.18
C ASP A 25 0.76 -8.19 11.84
N LYS A 26 -0.38 -8.55 12.42
CA LYS A 26 -1.64 -7.83 12.16
C LYS A 26 -1.59 -6.44 12.77
N ASN A 27 -2.24 -5.51 12.07
CA ASN A 27 -2.43 -4.14 12.50
C ASN A 27 -1.13 -3.33 12.65
N GLU A 28 -0.01 -3.86 12.15
CA GLU A 28 1.25 -3.11 12.08
C GLU A 28 1.24 -2.12 10.91
N PHE A 29 1.92 -1.00 11.12
CA PHE A 29 2.45 -0.19 10.03
C PHE A 29 3.90 -0.62 9.75
N VAL A 30 4.14 -1.13 8.57
CA VAL A 30 5.44 -1.62 8.11
C VAL A 30 5.92 -0.77 6.94
N VAL A 31 7.17 -0.33 7.00
CA VAL A 31 7.83 0.33 5.86
C VAL A 31 8.89 -0.60 5.29
N ILE A 32 8.85 -0.80 3.97
CA ILE A 32 9.88 -1.47 3.19
C ILE A 32 10.75 -0.40 2.55
N LEU A 33 11.98 -0.30 3.02
CA LEU A 33 12.95 0.72 2.63
C LEU A 33 14.04 0.15 1.71
N GLY A 34 14.55 0.95 0.80
CA GLY A 34 15.68 0.57 -0.04
C GLY A 34 15.82 1.44 -1.29
N ALA A 35 16.95 1.37 -1.95
CA ALA A 35 17.24 2.13 -3.16
C ALA A 35 16.29 1.78 -4.32
N SER A 36 16.21 2.66 -5.32
CA SER A 36 15.48 2.37 -6.55
C SER A 36 16.04 1.11 -7.22
N GLY A 37 15.15 0.26 -7.75
CA GLY A 37 15.55 -1.01 -8.37
C GLY A 37 15.93 -2.13 -7.40
N SER A 38 15.82 -1.96 -6.09
CA SER A 38 16.13 -3.04 -5.12
C SER A 38 15.10 -4.17 -5.05
N GLY A 39 13.96 -4.06 -5.74
CA GLY A 39 12.91 -5.08 -5.79
C GLY A 39 11.70 -4.81 -4.91
N LYS A 40 11.60 -3.64 -4.27
CA LYS A 40 10.52 -3.29 -3.32
C LYS A 40 9.11 -3.39 -3.92
N SER A 41 8.85 -2.75 -5.05
CA SER A 41 7.54 -2.78 -5.72
C SER A 41 7.18 -4.19 -6.20
N THR A 42 8.17 -4.97 -6.68
CA THR A 42 7.98 -6.37 -7.03
C THR A 42 7.57 -7.19 -5.80
N LEU A 43 8.25 -6.97 -4.66
CA LEU A 43 7.90 -7.61 -3.40
C LEU A 43 6.48 -7.24 -2.97
N LEU A 44 6.13 -5.95 -3.05
CA LEU A 44 4.79 -5.44 -2.73
C LEU A 44 3.71 -6.10 -3.59
N ASN A 45 3.95 -6.23 -4.91
CA ASN A 45 3.04 -6.90 -5.84
C ASN A 45 2.84 -8.38 -5.50
N ILE A 46 3.91 -9.08 -5.12
CA ILE A 46 3.82 -10.49 -4.73
C ILE A 46 3.08 -10.66 -3.41
N LEU A 47 3.41 -9.86 -2.39
CA LEU A 47 2.72 -9.90 -1.11
C LEU A 47 1.23 -9.60 -1.23
N SER A 48 0.83 -8.70 -2.12
CA SER A 48 -0.58 -8.35 -2.35
C SER A 48 -1.33 -9.33 -3.25
N GLY A 49 -0.65 -10.30 -3.83
CA GLY A 49 -1.22 -11.24 -4.81
C GLY A 49 -1.55 -10.61 -6.17
N LEU A 50 -0.98 -9.45 -6.49
CA LEU A 50 -1.03 -8.85 -7.83
C LEU A 50 -0.13 -9.58 -8.81
N GLU A 51 0.95 -10.17 -8.31
CA GLU A 51 1.91 -10.94 -9.08
C GLU A 51 2.27 -12.22 -8.35
N LYS A 52 2.56 -13.30 -9.10
CA LYS A 52 3.06 -14.55 -8.54
C LYS A 52 4.59 -14.53 -8.46
N SER A 53 5.12 -15.07 -7.37
CA SER A 53 6.55 -15.42 -7.28
C SER A 53 6.88 -16.58 -8.22
N ASP A 54 8.14 -16.70 -8.62
CA ASP A 54 8.62 -17.87 -9.38
C ASP A 54 8.90 -19.06 -8.45
N SER A 55 9.23 -18.76 -7.18
CA SER A 55 9.32 -19.76 -6.10
C SER A 55 9.14 -19.11 -4.73
N GLY A 56 8.96 -19.95 -3.71
CA GLY A 56 8.68 -19.51 -2.36
C GLY A 56 7.18 -19.42 -2.09
N GLU A 57 6.83 -19.01 -0.89
CA GLU A 57 5.45 -19.05 -0.39
C GLU A 57 5.07 -17.75 0.30
N VAL A 58 3.87 -17.24 0.01
CA VAL A 58 3.22 -16.15 0.76
C VAL A 58 2.00 -16.71 1.49
N VAL A 59 1.99 -16.55 2.82
CA VAL A 59 0.95 -17.09 3.70
C VAL A 59 0.24 -15.95 4.42
N TYR A 60 -1.08 -15.96 4.37
CA TYR A 60 -1.97 -15.09 5.14
C TYR A 60 -2.73 -15.89 6.18
N ASP A 61 -2.50 -15.65 7.46
CA ASP A 61 -3.22 -16.31 8.57
C ASP A 61 -3.29 -17.86 8.46
N ASN A 62 -2.22 -18.53 8.05
CA ASN A 62 -2.09 -19.97 7.80
C ASN A 62 -2.65 -20.45 6.43
N GLU A 63 -3.05 -19.58 5.54
CA GLU A 63 -3.51 -19.91 4.21
C GLU A 63 -2.51 -19.41 3.16
N SER A 64 -1.95 -20.32 2.33
CA SER A 64 -1.03 -19.96 1.26
C SER A 64 -1.78 -19.37 0.09
N ILE A 65 -1.42 -18.14 -0.30
CA ILE A 65 -1.97 -17.51 -1.50
C ILE A 65 -1.15 -17.85 -2.75
N SER A 66 0.03 -18.45 -2.59
CA SER A 66 0.92 -18.82 -3.71
C SER A 66 0.29 -19.90 -4.59
N ASP A 67 -0.52 -20.77 -3.99
CA ASP A 67 -1.21 -21.86 -4.68
C ASP A 67 -2.56 -21.45 -5.29
N TYR A 68 -2.98 -20.20 -5.07
CA TYR A 68 -4.26 -19.73 -5.57
C TYR A 68 -4.31 -19.65 -7.09
N SER A 69 -5.44 -20.08 -7.66
CA SER A 69 -5.82 -19.79 -9.04
C SER A 69 -6.08 -18.29 -9.22
N GLU A 70 -6.08 -17.79 -10.45
CA GLU A 70 -6.40 -16.38 -10.74
C GLU A 70 -7.78 -15.96 -10.21
N LYS A 71 -8.77 -16.87 -10.23
CA LYS A 71 -10.10 -16.61 -9.67
C LYS A 71 -10.04 -16.43 -8.14
N GLN A 72 -9.25 -17.24 -7.45
CA GLN A 72 -9.04 -17.13 -6.00
C GLN A 72 -8.26 -15.88 -5.64
N LEU A 73 -7.19 -15.55 -6.39
CA LEU A 73 -6.44 -14.29 -6.21
C LEU A 73 -7.32 -13.06 -6.44
N THR A 74 -8.19 -13.09 -7.44
CA THR A 74 -9.15 -12.00 -7.70
C THR A 74 -10.10 -11.81 -6.52
N LYS A 75 -10.63 -12.91 -5.97
CA LYS A 75 -11.48 -12.86 -4.77
C LYS A 75 -10.68 -12.37 -3.56
N PHE A 76 -9.49 -12.89 -3.34
CA PHE A 76 -8.60 -12.47 -2.25
C PHE A 76 -8.31 -10.97 -2.30
N ARG A 77 -7.89 -10.46 -3.48
CA ARG A 77 -7.66 -9.02 -3.68
C ARG A 77 -8.91 -8.19 -3.44
N LYS A 78 -10.07 -8.69 -3.92
CA LYS A 78 -11.36 -8.02 -3.68
C LYS A 78 -11.66 -7.89 -2.19
N ASP A 79 -11.53 -8.99 -1.44
CA ASP A 79 -12.04 -9.08 -0.07
C ASP A 79 -11.05 -8.56 0.98
N LYS A 80 -9.74 -8.60 0.71
CA LYS A 80 -8.69 -8.36 1.72
C LYS A 80 -7.79 -7.17 1.42
N ILE A 81 -7.54 -6.84 0.14
CA ILE A 81 -6.43 -5.99 -0.24
C ILE A 81 -6.91 -4.62 -0.73
N GLY A 82 -6.40 -3.55 -0.12
CA GLY A 82 -6.35 -2.21 -0.71
C GLY A 82 -4.97 -2.00 -1.33
N PHE A 83 -4.90 -1.37 -2.49
CA PHE A 83 -3.63 -1.05 -3.13
C PHE A 83 -3.63 0.37 -3.67
N VAL A 84 -2.59 1.13 -3.33
CA VAL A 84 -2.31 2.47 -3.83
C VAL A 84 -1.01 2.41 -4.61
N PHE A 85 -1.08 2.69 -5.90
CA PHE A 85 0.05 2.67 -6.81
C PHE A 85 0.76 4.03 -6.85
N GLN A 86 2.02 4.04 -7.19
CA GLN A 86 2.79 5.25 -7.45
C GLN A 86 2.18 6.08 -8.59
N GLN A 87 1.72 5.42 -9.67
CA GLN A 87 0.90 6.02 -10.71
C GLN A 87 -0.57 5.78 -10.32
N TYR A 88 -1.29 6.79 -10.01
CA TYR A 88 -2.63 6.77 -9.38
C TYR A 88 -3.66 5.79 -9.98
N TYR A 89 -3.53 5.42 -11.27
CA TYR A 89 -4.42 4.54 -12.02
C TYR A 89 -5.91 4.87 -11.81
N LEU A 90 -6.23 6.15 -11.88
CA LEU A 90 -7.61 6.58 -11.87
C LEU A 90 -8.29 6.27 -13.20
N LEU A 91 -9.58 6.00 -13.15
CA LEU A 91 -10.39 5.80 -14.34
C LEU A 91 -10.76 7.18 -14.91
N ASN A 92 -10.12 7.57 -16.02
CA ASN A 92 -10.19 8.92 -16.58
C ASN A 92 -11.59 9.32 -17.06
N ASN A 93 -12.45 8.36 -17.35
CA ASN A 93 -13.84 8.54 -17.74
C ASN A 93 -14.83 8.57 -16.58
N LEU A 94 -14.34 8.50 -15.34
CA LEU A 94 -15.12 8.56 -14.12
C LEU A 94 -14.71 9.80 -13.30
N THR A 95 -15.70 10.40 -12.63
CA THR A 95 -15.46 11.49 -11.69
C THR A 95 -14.75 10.99 -10.42
N VAL A 96 -14.34 11.92 -9.55
CA VAL A 96 -13.76 11.61 -8.23
C VAL A 96 -14.69 10.68 -7.45
N GLU A 97 -15.96 11.07 -7.29
CA GLU A 97 -16.94 10.25 -6.58
C GLU A 97 -17.07 8.86 -7.19
N GLN A 98 -17.17 8.77 -8.51
CA GLN A 98 -17.31 7.50 -9.22
C GLN A 98 -16.06 6.62 -9.07
N ASN A 99 -14.85 7.19 -9.13
CA ASN A 99 -13.61 6.47 -8.87
C ASN A 99 -13.59 5.84 -7.47
N VAL A 100 -13.95 6.59 -6.44
CA VAL A 100 -14.03 6.08 -5.06
C VAL A 100 -15.13 5.04 -4.91
N LYS A 101 -16.28 5.26 -5.55
CA LYS A 101 -17.43 4.35 -5.54
C LYS A 101 -17.11 2.98 -6.16
N VAL A 102 -16.15 2.89 -7.09
CA VAL A 102 -15.66 1.59 -7.59
C VAL A 102 -15.14 0.74 -6.42
N GLY A 103 -14.32 1.31 -5.55
CA GLY A 103 -13.84 0.61 -4.35
C GLY A 103 -14.96 0.30 -3.37
N ALA A 104 -15.80 1.27 -3.09
CA ALA A 104 -16.93 1.15 -2.16
C ALA A 104 -17.91 0.03 -2.55
N ASN A 105 -18.23 -0.08 -3.84
CA ASN A 105 -19.15 -1.11 -4.36
C ASN A 105 -18.60 -2.53 -4.14
N LEU A 106 -17.28 -2.73 -4.17
CA LEU A 106 -16.67 -4.05 -3.92
C LEU A 106 -16.93 -4.55 -2.49
N ALA A 107 -17.09 -3.64 -1.53
CA ALA A 107 -17.32 -3.93 -0.11
C ALA A 107 -18.74 -3.58 0.37
N ASN A 108 -19.65 -3.18 -0.53
CA ASN A 108 -20.98 -2.63 -0.19
C ASN A 108 -20.88 -1.48 0.85
N ASN A 109 -19.81 -0.69 0.79
CA ASN A 109 -19.56 0.41 1.72
C ASN A 109 -20.39 1.64 1.35
N LYS A 110 -21.34 2.00 2.20
CA LYS A 110 -22.19 3.20 2.02
C LYS A 110 -21.57 4.47 2.64
N GLU A 111 -20.56 4.31 3.48
CA GLU A 111 -19.89 5.38 4.25
C GLU A 111 -18.66 5.95 3.52
N TYR A 112 -18.49 5.66 2.22
CA TYR A 112 -17.31 6.11 1.45
C TYR A 112 -17.21 7.64 1.33
N VAL A 113 -18.33 8.35 1.50
CA VAL A 113 -18.38 9.82 1.44
C VAL A 113 -17.56 10.44 2.58
N ASP A 114 -17.54 9.81 3.76
CA ASP A 114 -16.77 10.30 4.90
C ASP A 114 -15.27 10.21 4.62
N ILE A 115 -14.82 9.16 3.91
CA ILE A 115 -13.42 9.02 3.46
C ILE A 115 -13.06 10.16 2.48
N ILE A 116 -13.96 10.53 1.59
CA ILE A 116 -13.76 11.63 0.63
C ILE A 116 -13.59 12.97 1.37
N LYS A 117 -14.45 13.23 2.37
CA LYS A 117 -14.37 14.45 3.18
C LYS A 117 -13.09 14.53 3.99
N GLU A 118 -12.73 13.44 4.68
CA GLU A 118 -11.51 13.39 5.49
C GLU A 118 -10.23 13.58 4.65
N LEU A 119 -10.28 13.26 3.36
CA LEU A 119 -9.20 13.52 2.41
C LEU A 119 -9.29 14.90 1.73
N GLY A 120 -10.25 15.75 2.12
CA GLY A 120 -10.42 17.09 1.58
C GLY A 120 -10.75 17.11 0.09
N LEU A 121 -11.66 16.23 -0.34
CA LEU A 121 -12.06 16.07 -1.74
C LEU A 121 -13.55 16.39 -1.99
N GLU A 122 -14.28 16.92 -1.01
CA GLU A 122 -15.71 17.19 -1.11
C GLU A 122 -16.07 18.19 -2.23
N ASP A 123 -15.22 19.18 -2.48
CA ASP A 123 -15.39 20.17 -3.55
C ASP A 123 -14.93 19.65 -4.92
N ARG A 124 -14.48 18.40 -5.00
CA ARG A 124 -13.92 17.78 -6.21
C ARG A 124 -14.78 16.61 -6.73
N LEU A 125 -15.89 16.28 -6.08
CA LEU A 125 -16.68 15.08 -6.36
C LEU A 125 -17.06 14.91 -7.83
N SER A 126 -17.42 16.01 -8.51
CA SER A 126 -17.82 16.02 -9.92
C SER A 126 -16.66 16.18 -10.92
N LYS A 127 -15.44 16.40 -10.43
CA LYS A 127 -14.25 16.57 -11.27
C LYS A 127 -13.74 15.24 -11.82
N TYR A 128 -13.16 15.29 -13.02
CA TYR A 128 -12.46 14.17 -13.65
C TYR A 128 -10.97 14.20 -13.30
N PRO A 129 -10.25 13.07 -13.38
CA PRO A 129 -8.83 13.00 -13.04
C PRO A 129 -7.95 14.04 -13.73
N ASN A 130 -8.21 14.37 -14.99
CA ASN A 130 -7.46 15.37 -15.74
C ASN A 130 -7.68 16.82 -15.29
N GLU A 131 -8.66 17.06 -14.42
CA GLU A 131 -8.94 18.38 -13.81
C GLU A 131 -8.31 18.51 -12.41
N LEU A 132 -7.60 17.49 -11.94
CA LEU A 132 -7.03 17.39 -10.59
C LEU A 132 -5.50 17.58 -10.63
N SER A 133 -4.97 18.20 -9.58
CA SER A 133 -3.53 18.17 -9.30
C SER A 133 -3.05 16.73 -8.99
N GLY A 134 -1.74 16.46 -9.09
CA GLY A 134 -1.18 15.17 -8.73
C GLY A 134 -1.52 14.74 -7.30
N GLY A 135 -1.45 15.67 -6.35
CA GLY A 135 -1.83 15.41 -4.95
C GLY A 135 -3.31 15.09 -4.76
N GLU A 136 -4.22 15.76 -5.52
CA GLU A 136 -5.64 15.43 -5.52
C GLU A 136 -5.88 14.03 -6.12
N GLN A 137 -5.22 13.70 -7.22
CA GLN A 137 -5.31 12.36 -7.82
C GLN A 137 -4.83 11.27 -6.85
N GLN A 138 -3.74 11.51 -6.15
CA GLN A 138 -3.23 10.58 -5.12
C GLN A 138 -4.26 10.39 -4.00
N ARG A 139 -4.86 11.46 -3.48
CA ARG A 139 -5.91 11.36 -2.46
C ARG A 139 -7.13 10.57 -2.96
N VAL A 140 -7.52 10.73 -4.23
CA VAL A 140 -8.61 9.94 -4.84
C VAL A 140 -8.24 8.45 -4.91
N SER A 141 -6.98 8.13 -5.28
CA SER A 141 -6.48 6.74 -5.31
C SER A 141 -6.52 6.10 -3.92
N ILE A 142 -6.09 6.83 -2.90
CA ILE A 142 -6.15 6.41 -1.49
C ILE A 142 -7.61 6.22 -1.06
N ALA A 143 -8.50 7.19 -1.33
CA ALA A 143 -9.92 7.09 -1.02
C ALA A 143 -10.56 5.83 -1.64
N ARG A 144 -10.26 5.55 -2.91
CA ARG A 144 -10.73 4.35 -3.61
C ARG A 144 -10.26 3.07 -2.95
N ALA A 145 -8.99 3.00 -2.54
CA ALA A 145 -8.44 1.83 -1.89
C ALA A 145 -9.06 1.59 -0.50
N LEU A 146 -9.23 2.67 0.29
CA LEU A 146 -9.81 2.62 1.63
C LEU A 146 -11.32 2.35 1.61
N ALA A 147 -12.04 2.82 0.58
CA ALA A 147 -13.47 2.58 0.43
C ALA A 147 -13.83 1.09 0.35
N LYS A 148 -12.88 0.23 0.02
CA LYS A 148 -13.01 -1.24 0.08
C LYS A 148 -13.01 -1.82 1.50
N LYS A 149 -12.69 -1.03 2.53
CA LYS A 149 -12.47 -1.50 3.92
C LYS A 149 -11.48 -2.68 3.95
N PRO A 150 -10.25 -2.52 3.43
CA PRO A 150 -9.29 -3.62 3.31
C PRO A 150 -8.78 -4.07 4.68
N THR A 151 -8.35 -5.33 4.80
CA THR A 151 -7.60 -5.82 5.97
C THR A 151 -6.11 -5.53 5.87
N VAL A 152 -5.60 -5.36 4.65
CA VAL A 152 -4.22 -4.95 4.37
C VAL A 152 -4.23 -3.87 3.29
N LEU A 153 -3.58 -2.75 3.59
CA LEU A 153 -3.36 -1.65 2.65
C LEU A 153 -1.91 -1.62 2.21
N PHE A 154 -1.68 -1.79 0.92
CA PHE A 154 -0.38 -1.65 0.28
C PHE A 154 -0.26 -0.28 -0.36
N LEU A 155 0.90 0.36 -0.18
CA LEU A 155 1.19 1.72 -0.64
C LEU A 155 2.55 1.73 -1.34
N ASP A 156 2.56 1.94 -2.64
CA ASP A 156 3.81 2.04 -3.42
C ASP A 156 4.14 3.51 -3.66
N GLU A 157 5.14 4.04 -2.93
CA GLU A 157 5.62 5.43 -2.98
C GLU A 157 4.48 6.48 -2.91
N PRO A 158 3.57 6.41 -1.91
CA PRO A 158 2.33 7.20 -1.93
C PRO A 158 2.53 8.72 -1.81
N THR A 159 3.70 9.17 -1.40
CA THR A 159 4.03 10.59 -1.21
C THR A 159 5.11 11.09 -2.16
N GLY A 160 5.68 10.22 -3.00
CA GLY A 160 6.86 10.55 -3.82
C GLY A 160 6.67 11.66 -4.85
N ALA A 161 5.43 11.97 -5.23
CA ALA A 161 5.09 13.03 -6.18
C ALA A 161 4.36 14.22 -5.52
N LEU A 162 4.37 14.30 -4.18
CA LEU A 162 3.64 15.31 -3.42
C LEU A 162 4.57 16.36 -2.82
N ASP A 163 4.06 17.56 -2.65
CA ASP A 163 4.68 18.56 -1.79
C ASP A 163 4.61 18.11 -0.31
N GLU A 164 5.49 18.67 0.51
CA GLU A 164 5.61 18.31 1.93
C GLU A 164 4.28 18.44 2.68
N GLU A 165 3.58 19.57 2.52
CA GLU A 165 2.34 19.83 3.26
C GLU A 165 1.26 18.77 2.93
N THR A 166 1.09 18.49 1.65
CA THR A 166 0.13 17.47 1.18
C THR A 166 0.53 16.07 1.63
N GLY A 167 1.82 15.74 1.54
CA GLY A 167 2.35 14.44 1.96
C GLY A 167 2.16 14.20 3.46
N ARG A 168 2.46 15.19 4.31
CA ARG A 168 2.23 15.10 5.76
C ARG A 168 0.76 14.87 6.09
N LYS A 169 -0.16 15.64 5.51
CA LYS A 169 -1.62 15.46 5.70
C LYS A 169 -2.08 14.05 5.35
N ILE A 170 -1.57 13.48 4.25
CA ILE A 170 -1.89 12.11 3.85
C ILE A 170 -1.35 11.09 4.86
N LEU A 171 -0.11 11.24 5.31
CA LEU A 171 0.49 10.34 6.30
C LEU A 171 -0.27 10.38 7.62
N GLU A 172 -0.59 11.59 8.13
CA GLU A 172 -1.42 11.75 9.33
C GLU A 172 -2.77 11.05 9.20
N TYR A 173 -3.44 11.25 8.07
CA TYR A 173 -4.72 10.61 7.81
C TYR A 173 -4.61 9.09 7.81
N LEU A 174 -3.62 8.54 7.10
CA LEU A 174 -3.38 7.10 7.03
C LEU A 174 -3.07 6.51 8.41
N LEU A 175 -2.23 7.18 9.20
CA LEU A 175 -1.89 6.72 10.56
C LEU A 175 -3.10 6.78 11.51
N LYS A 176 -3.88 7.87 11.48
CA LYS A 176 -5.13 7.99 12.26
C LYS A 176 -6.12 6.89 11.88
N LEU A 177 -6.25 6.60 10.59
CA LEU A 177 -7.16 5.57 10.11
C LEU A 177 -6.66 4.16 10.48
N ASN A 178 -5.36 3.90 10.35
CA ASN A 178 -4.75 2.61 10.75
C ASN A 178 -5.00 2.34 12.25
N ALA A 179 -4.77 3.34 13.10
CA ALA A 179 -5.01 3.22 14.54
C ALA A 179 -6.49 2.99 14.88
N LYS A 180 -7.44 3.59 14.11
CA LYS A 180 -8.90 3.46 14.35
C LYS A 180 -9.48 2.15 13.81
N SER A 181 -9.01 1.69 12.66
CA SER A 181 -9.66 0.64 11.87
C SER A 181 -8.94 -0.71 11.90
N ASN A 182 -7.79 -0.81 12.60
CA ASN A 182 -7.05 -2.05 12.82
C ASN A 182 -6.76 -2.85 11.53
N PHE A 183 -6.34 -2.19 10.46
CA PHE A 183 -5.80 -2.85 9.27
C PHE A 183 -4.27 -2.82 9.27
N THR A 184 -3.64 -3.78 8.61
CA THR A 184 -2.19 -3.78 8.40
C THR A 184 -1.85 -2.83 7.25
N MET A 185 -0.85 -1.96 7.45
CA MET A 185 -0.38 -1.02 6.43
C MET A 185 1.05 -1.36 6.04
N ILE A 186 1.29 -1.53 4.75
CA ILE A 186 2.62 -1.85 4.20
C ILE A 186 2.95 -0.80 3.15
N MET A 187 3.97 -0.01 3.41
CA MET A 187 4.39 1.07 2.53
C MET A 187 5.79 0.81 2.00
N VAL A 188 5.97 0.99 0.71
CA VAL A 188 7.28 1.07 0.08
C VAL A 188 7.64 2.53 -0.09
N THR A 189 8.84 2.89 0.31
CA THR A 189 9.40 4.23 0.08
C THR A 189 10.95 4.17 0.03
N HIS A 190 11.55 5.22 -0.47
CA HIS A 190 12.99 5.46 -0.36
C HIS A 190 13.31 6.58 0.66
N ASN A 191 12.29 7.18 1.28
CA ASN A 191 12.44 8.23 2.27
C ASN A 191 12.59 7.61 3.67
N GLU A 192 13.80 7.76 4.25
CA GLU A 192 14.16 7.23 5.57
C GLU A 192 13.35 7.90 6.69
N ASN A 193 13.01 9.18 6.55
CA ASN A 193 12.24 9.90 7.55
C ASN A 193 10.82 9.32 7.71
N ILE A 194 10.18 8.92 6.60
CA ILE A 194 8.86 8.26 6.64
C ILE A 194 8.94 6.91 7.35
N ALA A 195 10.07 6.20 7.24
CA ALA A 195 10.23 4.92 7.92
C ALA A 195 10.23 5.05 9.45
N GLU A 196 10.58 6.21 10.00
CA GLU A 196 10.53 6.47 11.44
C GLU A 196 9.10 6.45 12.03
N LEU A 197 8.06 6.58 11.16
CA LEU A 197 6.65 6.48 11.55
C LEU A 197 6.18 5.02 11.72
N ALA A 198 6.92 4.06 11.20
CA ALA A 198 6.51 2.66 11.15
C ALA A 198 6.81 1.92 12.47
N ASN A 199 6.01 0.87 12.75
CA ASN A 199 6.29 -0.07 13.84
C ASN A 199 7.45 -1.03 13.48
N LYS A 200 7.62 -1.30 12.19
CA LYS A 200 8.65 -2.19 11.67
C LYS A 200 9.22 -1.64 10.37
N ILE A 201 10.53 -1.67 10.25
CA ILE A 201 11.25 -1.24 9.05
C ILE A 201 11.97 -2.46 8.46
N ILE A 202 11.71 -2.75 7.20
CA ILE A 202 12.34 -3.84 6.45
C ILE A 202 13.23 -3.24 5.38
N HIS A 203 14.54 -3.39 5.51
CA HIS A 203 15.48 -2.92 4.51
C HIS A 203 15.66 -3.96 3.40
N VAL A 204 15.49 -3.52 2.15
CA VAL A 204 15.66 -4.36 0.97
C VAL A 204 16.79 -3.81 0.09
N GLY A 205 17.79 -4.64 -0.15
CA GLY A 205 18.94 -4.32 -1.00
C GLY A 205 19.25 -5.49 -1.96
N SER A 206 19.43 -5.18 -3.25
CA SER A 206 19.77 -6.17 -4.29
C SER A 206 18.90 -7.43 -4.27
N GLY A 207 17.61 -7.27 -4.04
CA GLY A 207 16.64 -8.36 -4.04
C GLY A 207 16.63 -9.24 -2.77
N ARG A 208 17.25 -8.79 -1.68
CA ARG A 208 17.29 -9.50 -0.38
C ARG A 208 16.85 -8.58 0.76
N VAL A 209 16.32 -9.16 1.82
CA VAL A 209 16.18 -8.45 3.10
C VAL A 209 17.59 -8.34 3.71
N THR A 210 18.02 -7.11 3.97
CA THR A 210 19.35 -6.83 4.57
C THR A 210 19.28 -6.64 6.08
N SER A 211 18.19 -6.05 6.57
CA SER A 211 17.89 -5.93 8.00
C SER A 211 16.38 -5.78 8.24
N ILE A 212 15.96 -6.11 9.44
CA ILE A 212 14.59 -5.84 9.95
C ILE A 212 14.76 -5.17 11.30
N GLU A 213 14.12 -4.03 11.46
CA GLU A 213 14.14 -3.22 12.68
C GLU A 213 12.74 -3.11 13.28
N GLU A 214 12.61 -3.46 14.55
CA GLU A 214 11.39 -3.25 15.32
C GLU A 214 11.46 -1.88 15.98
N ASN A 215 10.56 -0.97 15.59
CA ASN A 215 10.47 0.35 16.17
C ASN A 215 9.35 0.39 17.23
N ARG A 216 9.75 0.37 18.50
CA ARG A 216 8.81 0.37 19.64
C ARG A 216 8.24 1.75 19.96
N THR A 217 8.84 2.80 19.44
CA THR A 217 8.46 4.20 19.67
C THR A 217 8.40 4.97 18.34
N PRO A 218 7.42 4.63 17.45
CA PRO A 218 7.27 5.37 16.21
C PRO A 218 7.09 6.87 16.46
N LYS A 219 7.72 7.70 15.64
CA LYS A 219 7.56 9.15 15.69
C LYS A 219 6.18 9.58 15.17
N SER A 220 5.75 10.78 15.52
CA SER A 220 4.62 11.45 14.88
C SER A 220 5.04 12.11 13.57
N VAL A 221 4.07 12.51 12.75
CA VAL A 221 4.35 13.15 11.45
C VAL A 221 5.02 14.51 11.63
N GLU A 222 4.76 15.20 12.75
CA GLU A 222 5.39 16.48 13.07
C GLU A 222 6.88 16.34 13.46
N GLU A 223 7.29 15.17 13.97
CA GLU A 223 8.64 14.91 14.47
C GLU A 223 9.63 14.46 13.38
N ILE A 224 9.13 14.04 12.22
CA ILE A 224 10.00 13.61 11.13
C ILE A 224 10.43 14.75 10.22
N GLY A 225 11.60 14.63 9.59
CA GLY A 225 11.99 15.45 8.43
C GLY A 225 11.15 15.10 7.19
N TRP A 226 11.35 15.85 6.10
CA TRP A 226 10.69 15.56 4.81
C TRP A 226 11.71 15.31 3.70
#